data_1f2745970f63d43a5701934e540baba5
#
_entry.id   1f2745970f63d43a5701934e540baba5
#
_cell.length_a   1.000
_cell.length_b   1.000
_cell.length_c   1.000
_cell.angle_alpha   90.00
_cell.angle_beta   90.00
_cell.angle_gamma   90.00
#
_symmetry.space_group_name_H-M   'P 1'
#
loop_
_entity.id
_entity.type
_entity.pdbx_description
1 polymer ?
#
loop_
_entity_poly.entity_id
_entity_poly.type
_entity_poly.pdbx_seq_one_letter_code
_entity_poly.pdbx_strand_id
1 'polypeptide(L)'
;MIFVFGDSHAGKFGADKRFTLCGPPAPTAYGLANEKNKSESLFLLRQMLHEVEQNDIILFVLGEIDCRVHVFRQHVLTGKSYAEICAGIITRYGRILLAVRNDNNCEIAVLDVPPAVKQGNEYEYDFYGSRNERASIAEEFNSQLETFCKENGVCFVKLHPHISDEWGWLKEEYSVDDVHVSEEVVPIVVQELQKCFPNL
;
A
#
# COMPACT_ATOMS: atom_id res chain seq x y z
N MET A 1 -13.19 6.64 -13.32
CA MET A 1 -13.50 6.04 -12.00
C MET A 1 -12.20 5.67 -11.29
N ILE A 2 -12.22 5.48 -9.95
CA ILE A 2 -11.04 5.02 -9.19
C ILE A 2 -11.33 3.63 -8.64
N PHE A 3 -10.64 2.63 -9.17
CA PHE A 3 -10.66 1.27 -8.60
C PHE A 3 -9.60 1.16 -7.50
N VAL A 4 -9.96 0.58 -6.36
CA VAL A 4 -9.03 0.40 -5.24
C VAL A 4 -8.74 -1.07 -5.07
N PHE A 5 -7.48 -1.43 -5.21
CA PHE A 5 -6.97 -2.78 -4.99
C PHE A 5 -5.96 -2.78 -3.83
N GLY A 6 -6.26 -3.49 -2.77
CA GLY A 6 -5.37 -3.45 -1.61
C GLY A 6 -5.71 -4.39 -0.48
N ASP A 7 -4.98 -4.23 0.62
CA ASP A 7 -5.22 -4.91 1.88
C ASP A 7 -6.45 -4.31 2.62
N SER A 8 -6.59 -4.61 3.90
CA SER A 8 -7.73 -4.14 4.71
C SER A 8 -7.86 -2.61 4.80
N HIS A 9 -6.78 -1.85 4.56
CA HIS A 9 -6.82 -0.38 4.50
C HIS A 9 -7.61 0.12 3.29
N ALA A 10 -7.66 -0.64 2.20
CA ALA A 10 -8.48 -0.32 1.03
C ALA A 10 -9.96 -0.18 1.39
N GLY A 11 -10.45 -0.93 2.37
CA GLY A 11 -11.84 -0.86 2.84
C GLY A 11 -12.30 0.52 3.28
N LYS A 12 -11.38 1.42 3.67
CA LYS A 12 -11.68 2.78 4.11
C LYS A 12 -12.25 3.69 3.00
N PHE A 13 -12.04 3.31 1.76
CA PHE A 13 -12.53 4.06 0.59
C PHE A 13 -13.97 3.69 0.19
N GLY A 14 -14.54 2.61 0.74
CA GLY A 14 -15.82 2.05 0.26
C GLY A 14 -17.06 2.93 0.50
N ALA A 15 -17.02 3.86 1.43
CA ALA A 15 -18.11 4.80 1.67
C ALA A 15 -18.17 5.96 0.66
N ASP A 16 -17.08 6.22 -0.06
CA ASP A 16 -16.98 7.33 -1.01
C ASP A 16 -17.26 6.84 -2.44
N LYS A 17 -18.28 7.39 -3.09
CA LYS A 17 -18.75 6.98 -4.43
C LYS A 17 -17.74 7.15 -5.57
N ARG A 18 -16.63 7.86 -5.34
CA ARG A 18 -15.54 7.99 -6.31
C ARG A 18 -14.73 6.72 -6.46
N PHE A 19 -14.78 5.85 -5.44
CA PHE A 19 -13.99 4.63 -5.38
C PHE A 19 -14.85 3.38 -5.56
N THR A 20 -14.32 2.43 -6.29
CA THR A 20 -14.85 1.07 -6.41
C THR A 20 -13.87 0.11 -5.77
N LEU A 21 -14.28 -0.54 -4.70
CA LEU A 21 -13.41 -1.49 -3.99
C LEU A 21 -13.32 -2.81 -4.76
N CYS A 22 -12.11 -3.28 -4.94
CA CYS A 22 -11.84 -4.54 -5.57
C CYS A 22 -10.69 -5.24 -4.81
N GLY A 23 -10.92 -6.41 -4.36
CA GLY A 23 -9.83 -7.19 -3.81
C GLY A 23 -10.21 -8.12 -2.68
N PRO A 24 -9.31 -9.07 -2.43
CA PRO A 24 -9.42 -9.99 -1.33
C PRO A 24 -9.08 -9.31 -0.02
N PRO A 25 -9.46 -9.90 1.10
CA PRO A 25 -8.89 -9.54 2.38
C PRO A 25 -7.37 -9.82 2.35
N ALA A 26 -6.58 -8.81 2.70
CA ALA A 26 -5.15 -8.90 3.04
C ALA A 26 -4.14 -9.40 1.98
N PRO A 27 -4.13 -8.91 0.72
CA PRO A 27 -2.98 -9.11 -0.14
C PRO A 27 -1.76 -8.35 0.39
N THR A 28 -0.56 -8.87 0.11
CA THR A 28 0.70 -8.17 0.39
C THR A 28 1.39 -7.77 -0.91
N ALA A 29 2.22 -6.73 -0.89
CA ALA A 29 3.01 -6.34 -2.06
C ALA A 29 3.95 -7.49 -2.50
N TYR A 30 4.54 -8.20 -1.54
CA TYR A 30 5.34 -9.39 -1.79
C TYR A 30 4.52 -10.54 -2.37
N GLY A 31 3.35 -10.81 -1.80
CA GLY A 31 2.49 -11.92 -2.19
C GLY A 31 1.90 -11.76 -3.60
N LEU A 32 1.47 -10.54 -3.93
CA LEU A 32 0.95 -10.22 -5.26
C LEU A 32 1.99 -10.49 -6.36
N ALA A 33 3.24 -10.18 -6.07
CA ALA A 33 4.35 -10.33 -7.02
C ALA A 33 5.01 -11.72 -7.00
N ASN A 34 4.51 -12.67 -6.22
CA ASN A 34 5.06 -14.01 -6.14
C ASN A 34 4.42 -14.94 -7.19
N GLU A 35 5.09 -15.09 -8.34
CA GLU A 35 4.62 -15.92 -9.47
C GLU A 35 4.41 -17.40 -9.12
N LYS A 36 5.07 -17.90 -8.08
CA LYS A 36 4.93 -19.29 -7.62
C LYS A 36 3.63 -19.52 -6.84
N ASN A 37 3.09 -18.48 -6.24
CA ASN A 37 1.77 -18.52 -5.65
C ASN A 37 0.76 -18.13 -6.73
N LYS A 38 -0.07 -19.06 -7.15
CA LYS A 38 -1.34 -18.75 -7.84
C LYS A 38 -2.25 -18.10 -6.79
N SER A 39 -1.85 -16.90 -6.30
CA SER A 39 -2.51 -16.25 -5.20
C SER A 39 -3.90 -15.83 -5.63
N GLU A 40 -4.85 -16.03 -4.77
CA GLU A 40 -6.20 -15.49 -4.90
C GLU A 40 -6.16 -13.98 -5.24
N SER A 41 -5.21 -13.25 -4.67
CA SER A 41 -4.96 -11.84 -4.94
C SER A 41 -4.70 -11.52 -6.42
N LEU A 42 -3.87 -12.32 -7.09
CA LEU A 42 -3.59 -12.11 -8.51
C LEU A 42 -4.81 -12.45 -9.39
N PHE A 43 -5.57 -13.47 -9.00
CA PHE A 43 -6.82 -13.82 -9.68
C PHE A 43 -7.85 -12.69 -9.56
N LEU A 44 -8.04 -12.14 -8.37
CA LEU A 44 -8.97 -11.04 -8.11
C LEU A 44 -8.54 -9.73 -8.78
N LEU A 45 -7.23 -9.45 -8.80
CA LEU A 45 -6.71 -8.33 -9.59
C LEU A 45 -7.10 -8.48 -11.07
N ARG A 46 -6.92 -9.67 -11.63
CA ARG A 46 -7.31 -9.93 -13.04
C ARG A 46 -8.80 -9.80 -13.27
N GLN A 47 -9.64 -10.22 -12.32
CA GLN A 47 -11.09 -10.03 -12.45
C GLN A 47 -11.45 -8.54 -12.44
N MET A 48 -10.88 -7.75 -11.52
CA MET A 48 -11.09 -6.31 -11.51
C MET A 48 -10.70 -5.65 -12.84
N LEU A 49 -9.57 -6.08 -13.43
CA LEU A 49 -9.08 -5.51 -14.69
C LEU A 49 -10.03 -5.71 -15.88
N HIS A 50 -10.99 -6.65 -15.81
CA HIS A 50 -12.05 -6.76 -16.82
C HIS A 50 -13.08 -5.62 -16.76
N GLU A 51 -13.17 -4.92 -15.63
CA GLU A 51 -14.12 -3.80 -15.43
C GLU A 51 -13.45 -2.44 -15.63
N VAL A 52 -12.12 -2.40 -15.69
CA VAL A 52 -11.33 -1.17 -15.84
C VAL A 52 -11.36 -0.72 -17.29
N GLU A 53 -11.76 0.52 -17.49
CA GLU A 53 -11.79 1.17 -18.80
C GLU A 53 -10.57 2.08 -19.00
N GLN A 54 -10.36 2.51 -20.26
CA GLN A 54 -9.31 3.47 -20.60
C GLN A 54 -9.53 4.78 -19.81
N ASN A 55 -8.45 5.29 -19.21
CA ASN A 55 -8.40 6.47 -18.34
C ASN A 55 -9.00 6.28 -16.93
N ASP A 56 -9.44 5.08 -16.58
CA ASP A 56 -9.68 4.79 -15.16
C ASP A 56 -8.37 4.77 -14.39
N ILE A 57 -8.47 5.02 -13.10
CA ILE A 57 -7.33 5.01 -12.18
C ILE A 57 -7.43 3.76 -11.32
N ILE A 58 -6.33 3.03 -11.17
CA ILE A 58 -6.22 1.96 -10.19
C ILE A 58 -5.33 2.46 -9.06
N LEU A 59 -5.91 2.62 -7.87
CA LEU A 59 -5.20 2.93 -6.64
C LEU A 59 -4.80 1.63 -5.93
N PHE A 60 -3.51 1.37 -5.88
CA PHE A 60 -2.97 0.24 -5.11
C PHE A 60 -2.68 0.67 -3.67
N VAL A 61 -3.22 -0.09 -2.72
CA VAL A 61 -3.09 0.12 -1.26
C VAL A 61 -2.47 -1.13 -0.66
N LEU A 62 -1.14 -1.24 -0.75
CA LEU A 62 -0.39 -2.43 -0.36
C LEU A 62 0.93 -2.05 0.33
N GLY A 63 1.40 -2.91 1.23
CA GLY A 63 2.70 -2.79 1.88
C GLY A 63 2.63 -2.70 3.41
N GLU A 64 1.48 -2.40 4.00
CA GLU A 64 1.36 -2.33 5.46
C GLU A 64 1.73 -3.68 6.10
N ILE A 65 1.15 -4.78 5.64
CA ILE A 65 1.46 -6.12 6.15
C ILE A 65 2.93 -6.48 5.90
N ASP A 66 3.50 -6.06 4.77
CA ASP A 66 4.92 -6.28 4.49
C ASP A 66 5.80 -5.58 5.53
N CYS A 67 5.50 -4.31 5.86
CA CYS A 67 6.27 -3.52 6.83
C CYS A 67 6.04 -3.98 8.27
N ARG A 68 4.80 -4.28 8.65
CA ARG A 68 4.43 -4.71 10.01
C ARG A 68 4.93 -6.11 10.37
N VAL A 69 4.96 -7.02 9.37
CA VAL A 69 5.19 -8.45 9.60
C VAL A 69 6.44 -8.95 8.88
N HIS A 70 6.49 -8.77 7.55
CA HIS A 70 7.40 -9.55 6.72
C HIS A 70 8.83 -9.03 6.69
N VAL A 71 9.04 -7.73 6.60
CA VAL A 71 10.39 -7.14 6.44
C VAL A 71 11.25 -7.43 7.66
N PHE A 72 10.77 -7.15 8.88
CA PHE A 72 11.51 -7.43 10.10
C PHE A 72 11.80 -8.93 10.25
N ARG A 73 10.80 -9.77 10.01
CA ARG A 73 10.95 -11.23 10.08
C ARG A 73 12.00 -11.74 9.10
N GLN A 74 12.02 -11.23 7.87
CA GLN A 74 13.05 -11.59 6.89
C GLN A 74 14.43 -11.07 7.28
N HIS A 75 14.53 -9.89 7.86
CA HIS A 75 15.78 -9.37 8.42
C HIS A 75 16.38 -10.34 9.44
N VAL A 76 15.59 -10.75 10.43
CA VAL A 76 16.03 -11.70 11.47
C VAL A 76 16.45 -13.04 10.88
N LEU A 77 15.70 -13.55 9.89
CA LEU A 77 15.96 -14.87 9.30
C LEU A 77 17.16 -14.89 8.36
N THR A 78 17.45 -13.78 7.67
CA THR A 78 18.44 -13.78 6.57
C THR A 78 19.67 -12.92 6.84
N GLY A 79 19.62 -12.03 7.84
CA GLY A 79 20.65 -11.03 8.12
C GLY A 79 20.72 -9.89 7.11
N LYS A 80 19.80 -9.81 6.12
CA LYS A 80 19.74 -8.71 5.16
C LYS A 80 19.22 -7.44 5.84
N SER A 81 19.67 -6.28 5.35
CA SER A 81 19.16 -4.99 5.80
C SER A 81 17.69 -4.79 5.38
N TYR A 82 16.97 -3.90 6.06
CA TYR A 82 15.63 -3.51 5.67
C TYR A 82 15.60 -2.97 4.23
N ALA A 83 16.59 -2.15 3.87
CA ALA A 83 16.72 -1.61 2.52
C ALA A 83 16.81 -2.69 1.44
N GLU A 84 17.61 -3.75 1.65
CA GLU A 84 17.73 -4.85 0.70
C GLU A 84 16.42 -5.65 0.55
N ILE A 85 15.71 -5.84 1.66
CA ILE A 85 14.45 -6.58 1.66
C ILE A 85 13.36 -5.76 0.97
N CYS A 86 13.22 -4.47 1.32
CA CYS A 86 12.28 -3.53 0.69
C CYS A 86 12.55 -3.43 -0.82
N ALA A 87 13.81 -3.27 -1.24
CA ALA A 87 14.18 -3.22 -2.65
C ALA A 87 13.73 -4.48 -3.41
N GLY A 88 13.89 -5.65 -2.78
CA GLY A 88 13.44 -6.91 -3.37
C GLY A 88 11.92 -7.01 -3.53
N ILE A 89 11.15 -6.46 -2.59
CA ILE A 89 9.68 -6.39 -2.65
C ILE A 89 9.27 -5.40 -3.74
N ILE A 90 9.77 -4.17 -3.69
CA ILE A 90 9.39 -3.07 -4.59
C ILE A 90 9.74 -3.40 -6.04
N THR A 91 10.90 -4.02 -6.30
CA THR A 91 11.28 -4.45 -7.65
C THR A 91 10.23 -5.39 -8.26
N ARG A 92 9.70 -6.33 -7.49
CA ARG A 92 8.69 -7.29 -7.96
C ARG A 92 7.32 -6.65 -8.08
N TYR A 93 6.91 -5.92 -7.04
CA TYR A 93 5.65 -5.20 -7.00
C TYR A 93 5.56 -4.21 -8.16
N GLY A 94 6.60 -3.43 -8.38
CA GLY A 94 6.69 -2.49 -9.48
C GLY A 94 6.52 -3.13 -10.87
N ARG A 95 7.05 -4.34 -11.09
CA ARG A 95 6.81 -5.07 -12.34
C ARG A 95 5.32 -5.35 -12.57
N ILE A 96 4.57 -5.70 -11.52
CA ILE A 96 3.12 -5.92 -11.62
C ILE A 96 2.41 -4.60 -11.94
N LEU A 97 2.76 -3.51 -11.25
CA LEU A 97 2.18 -2.19 -11.51
C LEU A 97 2.35 -1.77 -12.98
N LEU A 98 3.57 -1.92 -13.50
CA LEU A 98 3.87 -1.55 -14.89
C LEU A 98 3.19 -2.48 -15.89
N ALA A 99 3.10 -3.78 -15.61
CA ALA A 99 2.37 -4.73 -16.45
C ALA A 99 0.88 -4.38 -16.50
N VAL A 100 0.25 -4.11 -15.35
CA VAL A 100 -1.16 -3.70 -15.26
C VAL A 100 -1.41 -2.45 -16.09
N ARG A 101 -0.59 -1.41 -15.93
CA ARG A 101 -0.71 -0.17 -16.69
C ARG A 101 -0.61 -0.39 -18.21
N ASN A 102 0.39 -1.14 -18.62
CA ASN A 102 0.68 -1.34 -20.05
C ASN A 102 -0.37 -2.22 -20.74
N ASP A 103 -0.84 -3.25 -20.03
CA ASP A 103 -1.78 -4.23 -20.59
C ASP A 103 -3.22 -3.70 -20.66
N ASN A 104 -3.58 -2.73 -19.79
CA ASN A 104 -4.96 -2.23 -19.67
C ASN A 104 -5.13 -0.76 -20.09
N ASN A 105 -4.05 -0.07 -20.44
CA ASN A 105 -4.08 1.35 -20.83
C ASN A 105 -4.83 2.23 -19.81
N CYS A 106 -4.60 1.95 -18.53
CA CYS A 106 -5.17 2.67 -17.39
C CYS A 106 -4.08 3.47 -16.65
N GLU A 107 -4.51 4.36 -15.77
CA GLU A 107 -3.60 5.10 -14.89
C GLU A 107 -3.36 4.34 -13.60
N ILE A 108 -2.14 4.40 -13.09
CA ILE A 108 -1.76 3.74 -11.83
C ILE A 108 -1.41 4.79 -10.78
N ALA A 109 -2.03 4.67 -9.62
CA ALA A 109 -1.65 5.35 -8.39
C ALA A 109 -1.28 4.33 -7.31
N VAL A 110 -0.31 4.68 -6.47
CA VAL A 110 0.13 3.84 -5.35
C VAL A 110 0.08 4.68 -4.09
N LEU A 111 -0.66 4.22 -3.10
CA LEU A 111 -0.69 4.81 -1.77
C LEU A 111 0.56 4.39 -1.00
N ASP A 112 1.21 5.33 -0.32
CA ASP A 112 2.28 5.01 0.61
C ASP A 112 1.78 4.18 1.80
N VAL A 113 2.69 3.47 2.44
CA VAL A 113 2.38 2.69 3.65
C VAL A 113 2.10 3.66 4.80
N PRO A 114 0.98 3.48 5.53
CA PRO A 114 0.66 4.34 6.66
C PRO A 114 1.72 4.22 7.77
N PRO A 115 1.79 5.22 8.69
CA PRO A 115 2.71 5.20 9.82
C PRO A 115 2.50 4.01 10.74
N ALA A 116 3.58 3.62 11.46
CA ALA A 116 3.52 2.52 12.41
C ALA A 116 2.54 2.81 13.55
N VAL A 117 1.62 1.87 13.77
CA VAL A 117 0.67 1.93 14.88
C VAL A 117 1.29 1.43 16.19
N LYS A 118 0.68 1.79 17.31
CA LYS A 118 0.97 1.19 18.61
C LYS A 118 0.54 -0.27 18.57
N GLN A 119 1.40 -1.16 19.07
CA GLN A 119 1.02 -2.57 19.22
C GLN A 119 -0.12 -2.67 20.22
N GLY A 120 -1.25 -3.20 19.77
CA GLY A 120 -2.41 -3.43 20.61
C GLY A 120 -2.38 -4.78 21.35
N ASN A 121 -3.56 -5.30 21.68
CA ASN A 121 -3.68 -6.58 22.31
C ASN A 121 -3.14 -7.69 21.40
N GLU A 122 -2.22 -8.48 21.93
CA GLU A 122 -1.35 -9.45 21.23
C GLU A 122 -2.05 -10.57 20.44
N TYR A 123 -3.37 -10.60 20.38
CA TYR A 123 -4.13 -11.76 19.88
C TYR A 123 -4.87 -11.54 18.56
N GLU A 124 -4.93 -10.30 18.06
CA GLU A 124 -5.75 -10.02 16.87
C GLU A 124 -4.90 -9.85 15.59
N TYR A 125 -3.71 -9.26 15.73
CA TYR A 125 -2.82 -9.01 14.58
C TYR A 125 -1.36 -9.32 14.91
N ASP A 126 -0.66 -9.92 13.98
CA ASP A 126 0.77 -10.18 14.09
C ASP A 126 1.59 -8.88 13.96
N PHE A 127 2.48 -8.64 14.91
CA PHE A 127 3.48 -7.57 14.89
C PHE A 127 4.88 -8.15 15.07
N TYR A 128 5.83 -7.70 14.24
CA TYR A 128 7.23 -8.08 14.39
C TYR A 128 8.12 -6.83 14.48
N GLY A 129 9.04 -6.86 15.43
CA GLY A 129 9.86 -5.70 15.77
C GLY A 129 9.14 -4.68 16.66
N SER A 130 9.90 -3.75 17.22
CA SER A 130 9.39 -2.61 17.98
C SER A 130 8.64 -1.63 17.07
N ARG A 131 7.88 -0.70 17.66
CA ARG A 131 7.22 0.38 16.90
C ARG A 131 8.21 1.21 16.10
N ASN A 132 9.38 1.53 16.69
CA ASN A 132 10.41 2.30 16.00
C ASN A 132 11.01 1.53 14.80
N GLU A 133 11.23 0.24 14.93
CA GLU A 133 11.70 -0.59 13.82
C GLU A 133 10.67 -0.63 12.69
N ARG A 134 9.39 -0.78 13.02
CA ARG A 134 8.33 -0.74 12.01
C ARG A 134 8.20 0.64 11.35
N ALA A 135 8.37 1.73 12.11
CA ALA A 135 8.40 3.09 11.55
C ALA A 135 9.57 3.25 10.56
N SER A 136 10.78 2.85 10.97
CA SER A 136 11.95 2.88 10.08
C SER A 136 11.77 2.00 8.83
N ILE A 137 11.12 0.85 8.97
CA ILE A 137 10.80 -0.03 7.82
C ILE A 137 9.80 0.67 6.88
N ALA A 138 8.75 1.29 7.41
CA ALA A 138 7.76 1.99 6.60
C ALA A 138 8.36 3.20 5.86
N GLU A 139 9.23 3.98 6.53
CA GLU A 139 9.98 5.08 5.91
C GLU A 139 10.87 4.59 4.77
N GLU A 140 11.65 3.53 5.00
CA GLU A 140 12.51 2.93 3.98
C GLU A 140 11.70 2.40 2.79
N PHE A 141 10.61 1.69 3.06
CA PHE A 141 9.72 1.17 2.03
C PHE A 141 9.11 2.31 1.20
N ASN A 142 8.58 3.33 1.85
CA ASN A 142 7.96 4.48 1.19
C ASN A 142 8.97 5.28 0.36
N SER A 143 10.19 5.49 0.86
CA SER A 143 11.27 6.18 0.14
C SER A 143 11.63 5.46 -1.16
N GLN A 144 11.78 4.14 -1.11
CA GLN A 144 12.09 3.35 -2.30
C GLN A 144 10.90 3.27 -3.26
N LEU A 145 9.67 3.15 -2.74
CA LEU A 145 8.46 3.11 -3.54
C LEU A 145 8.22 4.45 -4.26
N GLU A 146 8.44 5.59 -3.58
CA GLU A 146 8.38 6.92 -4.18
C GLU A 146 9.40 7.06 -5.31
N THR A 147 10.64 6.61 -5.08
CA THR A 147 11.69 6.62 -6.09
C THR A 147 11.28 5.81 -7.31
N PHE A 148 10.80 4.58 -7.10
CA PHE A 148 10.28 3.74 -8.18
C PHE A 148 9.15 4.42 -8.96
N CYS A 149 8.17 4.98 -8.26
CA CYS A 149 7.02 5.64 -8.88
C CYS A 149 7.47 6.84 -9.74
N LYS A 150 8.37 7.67 -9.21
CA LYS A 150 8.93 8.83 -9.92
C LYS A 150 9.68 8.43 -11.20
N GLU A 151 10.51 7.40 -11.13
CA GLU A 151 11.30 6.91 -12.28
C GLU A 151 10.42 6.30 -13.37
N ASN A 152 9.26 5.78 -13.02
CA ASN A 152 8.37 5.08 -13.94
C ASN A 152 7.10 5.85 -14.31
N GLY A 153 6.94 7.11 -13.86
CA GLY A 153 5.77 7.92 -14.14
C GLY A 153 4.48 7.34 -13.55
N VAL A 154 4.57 6.72 -12.36
CA VAL A 154 3.43 6.24 -11.58
C VAL A 154 3.08 7.29 -10.54
N CYS A 155 1.79 7.56 -10.32
CA CYS A 155 1.36 8.49 -9.29
C CYS A 155 1.64 7.91 -7.90
N PHE A 156 2.46 8.61 -7.10
CA PHE A 156 2.70 8.26 -5.71
C PHE A 156 1.86 9.16 -4.80
N VAL A 157 0.93 8.55 -4.08
CA VAL A 157 -0.04 9.23 -3.21
C VAL A 157 0.51 9.28 -1.80
N LYS A 158 0.81 10.49 -1.31
CA LYS A 158 1.45 10.71 0.00
C LYS A 158 0.40 10.88 1.10
N LEU A 159 0.13 9.83 1.85
CA LEU A 159 -0.69 9.87 3.06
C LEU A 159 0.16 9.97 4.33
N HIS A 160 1.24 9.19 4.39
CA HIS A 160 2.10 9.02 5.57
C HIS A 160 2.50 10.36 6.22
N PRO A 161 3.02 11.38 5.50
CA PRO A 161 3.45 12.64 6.12
C PRO A 161 2.30 13.44 6.74
N HIS A 162 1.07 13.25 6.29
CA HIS A 162 -0.09 13.98 6.80
C HIS A 162 -0.60 13.42 8.12
N ILE A 163 -0.46 12.12 8.32
CA ILE A 163 -1.04 11.40 9.45
C ILE A 163 -0.01 10.86 10.44
N SER A 164 1.30 11.09 10.22
CA SER A 164 2.37 10.75 11.16
C SER A 164 2.64 11.88 12.15
N ASP A 165 3.01 11.51 13.37
CA ASP A 165 3.58 12.40 14.37
C ASP A 165 5.09 12.62 14.12
N GLU A 166 5.74 13.34 15.03
CA GLU A 166 7.18 13.65 14.99
C GLU A 166 8.11 12.43 15.12
N TRP A 167 7.54 11.28 15.54
CA TRP A 167 8.24 10.00 15.67
C TRP A 167 8.05 9.08 14.49
N GLY A 168 7.27 9.48 13.46
CA GLY A 168 6.85 8.64 12.36
C GLY A 168 5.77 7.63 12.75
N TRP A 169 5.01 7.90 13.81
CA TRP A 169 3.95 7.05 14.30
C TRP A 169 2.58 7.58 13.87
N LEU A 170 1.62 6.68 13.71
CA LEU A 170 0.25 7.06 13.41
C LEU A 170 -0.33 7.91 14.55
N LYS A 171 -0.84 9.10 14.22
CA LYS A 171 -1.59 9.95 15.13
C LYS A 171 -2.89 9.30 15.52
N GLU A 172 -3.29 9.45 16.78
CA GLU A 172 -4.48 8.78 17.35
C GLU A 172 -5.77 9.17 16.64
N GLU A 173 -5.92 10.42 16.19
CA GLU A 173 -7.10 10.88 15.46
C GLU A 173 -7.34 10.18 14.12
N TYR A 174 -6.30 9.55 13.56
CA TYR A 174 -6.40 8.77 12.30
C TYR A 174 -6.44 7.26 12.54
N SER A 175 -6.47 6.80 13.79
CA SER A 175 -6.51 5.38 14.13
C SER A 175 -7.94 4.92 14.46
N VAL A 176 -8.34 3.76 13.96
CA VAL A 176 -9.63 3.12 14.34
C VAL A 176 -9.40 2.02 15.37
N ASP A 177 -8.33 1.31 15.19
CA ASP A 177 -7.91 0.16 16.00
C ASP A 177 -6.39 0.07 16.04
N ASP A 178 -5.86 -1.06 16.47
CA ASP A 178 -4.42 -1.28 16.62
C ASP A 178 -3.66 -1.42 15.27
N VAL A 179 -4.34 -1.36 14.12
CA VAL A 179 -3.74 -1.53 12.79
C VAL A 179 -4.23 -0.50 11.77
N HIS A 180 -5.53 -0.25 11.74
CA HIS A 180 -6.15 0.43 10.61
C HIS A 180 -6.28 1.94 10.79
N VAL A 181 -6.08 2.65 9.69
CA VAL A 181 -6.41 4.08 9.61
C VAL A 181 -7.92 4.29 9.57
N SER A 182 -8.37 5.47 9.97
CA SER A 182 -9.78 5.87 9.90
C SER A 182 -10.18 6.34 8.49
N GLU A 183 -11.48 6.53 8.25
CA GLU A 183 -12.01 7.11 7.01
C GLU A 183 -11.63 8.59 6.82
N GLU A 184 -11.17 9.25 7.88
CA GLU A 184 -10.68 10.64 7.83
C GLU A 184 -9.49 10.84 6.89
N VAL A 185 -8.82 9.75 6.47
CA VAL A 185 -7.74 9.81 5.49
C VAL A 185 -8.23 10.00 4.05
N VAL A 186 -9.49 9.66 3.75
CA VAL A 186 -10.04 9.69 2.38
C VAL A 186 -9.94 11.05 1.73
N PRO A 187 -10.31 12.18 2.37
CA PRO A 187 -10.14 13.52 1.79
C PRO A 187 -8.68 13.85 1.47
N ILE A 188 -7.74 13.41 2.30
CA ILE A 188 -6.30 13.63 2.08
C ILE A 188 -5.84 12.88 0.82
N VAL A 189 -6.20 11.60 0.72
CA VAL A 189 -5.87 10.76 -0.46
C VAL A 189 -6.44 11.35 -1.74
N VAL A 190 -7.67 11.87 -1.69
CA VAL A 190 -8.29 12.53 -2.86
C VAL A 190 -7.50 13.77 -3.27
N GLN A 191 -7.11 14.62 -2.33
CA GLN A 191 -6.29 15.81 -2.63
C GLN A 191 -4.93 15.43 -3.24
N GLU A 192 -4.30 14.38 -2.75
CA GLU A 192 -3.04 13.88 -3.32
C GLU A 192 -3.24 13.31 -4.74
N LEU A 193 -4.30 12.55 -4.96
CA LEU A 193 -4.66 12.05 -6.30
C LEU A 193 -4.91 13.20 -7.29
N GLN A 194 -5.55 14.28 -6.86
CA GLN A 194 -5.81 15.46 -7.73
C GLN A 194 -4.53 16.17 -8.16
N LYS A 195 -3.41 16.03 -7.45
CA LYS A 195 -2.12 16.56 -7.90
C LYS A 195 -1.60 15.82 -9.14
N CYS A 196 -1.87 14.51 -9.24
CA CYS A 196 -1.50 13.71 -10.40
C CYS A 196 -2.57 13.80 -11.52
N PHE A 197 -3.83 13.85 -11.12
CA PHE A 197 -5.00 13.76 -11.99
C PHE A 197 -5.93 14.97 -11.75
N PRO A 198 -5.63 16.15 -12.29
CA PRO A 198 -6.35 17.40 -11.98
C PRO A 198 -7.85 17.39 -12.36
N ASN A 199 -8.27 16.46 -13.21
CA ASN A 199 -9.65 16.35 -13.70
C ASN A 199 -10.47 15.31 -12.94
N LEU A 200 -10.00 14.89 -11.77
CA LEU A 200 -10.61 13.87 -10.94
C LEU A 200 -11.85 14.39 -10.20
#